data_3dc4d184ca0e16f52f38687c5ebd7bb0
#
_entry.id   3dc4d184ca0e16f52f38687c5ebd7bb0
#
_cell.length_a   1.000
_cell.length_b   1.000
_cell.length_c   1.000
_cell.angle_alpha   90.00
_cell.angle_beta   90.00
_cell.angle_gamma   90.00
#
_symmetry.space_group_name_H-M   'P 1'
#
loop_
_entity.id
_entity.type
_entity.pdbx_description
1 polymer ?
#
loop_
_entity_poly.entity_id
_entity_poly.type
_entity_poly.pdbx_seq_one_letter_code
_entity_poly.pdbx_strand_id
1 'polypeptide(L)'
;MSLKKKLIFFFLFNFLTFALAGIIIISAVFIAYKKNADNKNSVEVLEDLSKIPNSVQKHIPTIKKYMAQYKIPEMYLPYILAQATQESSGTEPDIFQTSESKYNGRMGMIKSTEESIEHAMKRWREIIDEIKKRDIEFSVELVLQTYNYGSGYLSWVKNHGNKYTKENAVSFSLHMLKILKGWAYNVYGDTKYIEHIYRYLSFKNKTPNSSLYSSDVKKLIDESNKCLGAPYVFGAQYHHAPYSFDCSSFVGYIYTKTGVKNMPRDTAWGIYKNYCLPISPSQAVPGDIVFFHSTYIGCTDPISHIGIYIGNDTMIHTGGEPGVCYEKFNTKYWQAHFYGFGRVKK
;
A
#
# COMPACT_ATOMS: atom_id res chain seq x y z
N MET A 1 -25.32 52.77 25.64
CA MET A 1 -25.44 51.30 25.53
C MET A 1 -25.18 50.72 26.91
N SER A 2 -26.14 49.97 27.47
CA SER A 2 -26.00 49.42 28.83
C SER A 2 -24.83 48.45 28.95
N LEU A 3 -24.25 48.30 30.14
CA LEU A 3 -23.11 47.41 30.40
C LEU A 3 -23.39 45.97 29.92
N LYS A 4 -24.63 45.47 30.08
CA LYS A 4 -25.09 44.19 29.58
C LYS A 4 -24.97 44.07 28.05
N LYS A 5 -25.33 45.08 27.28
CA LYS A 5 -25.24 45.10 25.81
C LYS A 5 -23.76 45.11 25.35
N LYS A 6 -22.86 45.81 26.09
CA LYS A 6 -21.43 45.80 25.79
C LYS A 6 -20.81 44.42 26.05
N LEU A 7 -21.21 43.74 27.11
CA LEU A 7 -20.72 42.40 27.46
C LEU A 7 -21.19 41.36 26.40
N ILE A 8 -22.46 41.37 25.99
CA ILE A 8 -23.01 40.48 24.97
C ILE A 8 -22.30 40.69 23.63
N PHE A 9 -22.05 41.95 23.24
CA PHE A 9 -21.33 42.28 22.01
C PHE A 9 -19.87 41.78 22.06
N PHE A 10 -19.21 41.90 23.20
CA PHE A 10 -17.84 41.40 23.41
C PHE A 10 -17.75 39.88 23.31
N PHE A 11 -18.69 39.15 23.91
CA PHE A 11 -18.75 37.70 23.83
C PHE A 11 -19.08 37.20 22.42
N LEU A 12 -20.03 37.85 21.72
CA LEU A 12 -20.36 37.52 20.34
C LEU A 12 -19.20 37.80 19.37
N PHE A 13 -18.51 38.93 19.58
CA PHE A 13 -17.35 39.28 18.75
C PHE A 13 -16.19 38.29 18.92
N ASN A 14 -15.87 37.91 20.19
CA ASN A 14 -14.84 36.90 20.43
C ASN A 14 -15.25 35.55 19.93
N PHE A 15 -16.51 35.12 20.07
CA PHE A 15 -17.00 33.86 19.51
C PHE A 15 -16.87 33.81 17.98
N LEU A 16 -17.21 34.94 17.32
CA LEU A 16 -17.09 35.06 15.86
C LEU A 16 -15.61 35.01 15.39
N THR A 17 -14.70 35.65 16.14
CA THR A 17 -13.26 35.61 15.82
C THR A 17 -12.66 34.23 16.04
N PHE A 18 -13.06 33.50 17.10
CA PHE A 18 -12.64 32.10 17.33
C PHE A 18 -13.22 31.16 16.28
N ALA A 19 -14.47 31.36 15.86
CA ALA A 19 -15.07 30.56 14.79
C ALA A 19 -14.39 30.81 13.43
N LEU A 20 -14.06 32.07 13.09
CA LEU A 20 -13.31 32.41 11.89
C LEU A 20 -11.86 31.87 11.93
N ALA A 21 -11.19 31.97 13.07
CA ALA A 21 -9.85 31.38 13.25
C ALA A 21 -9.88 29.84 13.11
N GLY A 22 -10.92 29.19 13.66
CA GLY A 22 -11.13 27.75 13.50
C GLY A 22 -11.34 27.36 12.03
N ILE A 23 -12.15 28.13 11.28
CA ILE A 23 -12.37 27.89 9.82
C ILE A 23 -11.08 28.09 9.02
N ILE A 24 -10.28 29.12 9.35
CA ILE A 24 -8.99 29.38 8.69
C ILE A 24 -7.99 28.27 8.99
N ILE A 25 -7.92 27.78 10.22
CA ILE A 25 -7.06 26.65 10.61
C ILE A 25 -7.51 25.37 9.91
N ILE A 26 -8.81 25.07 9.86
CA ILE A 26 -9.35 23.91 9.14
C ILE A 26 -9.06 24.02 7.64
N SER A 27 -9.20 25.22 7.06
CA SER A 27 -8.88 25.47 5.65
C SER A 27 -7.37 25.34 5.38
N ALA A 28 -6.52 25.85 6.27
CA ALA A 28 -5.06 25.72 6.16
C ALA A 28 -4.60 24.27 6.32
N VAL A 29 -5.20 23.53 7.26
CA VAL A 29 -4.95 22.09 7.44
C VAL A 29 -5.46 21.32 6.24
N PHE A 30 -6.61 21.67 5.67
CA PHE A 30 -7.15 21.05 4.45
C PHE A 30 -6.31 21.38 3.21
N ILE A 31 -5.81 22.62 3.09
CA ILE A 31 -4.89 23.03 2.01
C ILE A 31 -3.52 22.35 2.20
N ALA A 32 -3.00 22.25 3.43
CA ALA A 32 -1.77 21.53 3.72
C ALA A 32 -1.94 20.02 3.49
N TYR A 33 -3.09 19.45 3.83
CA TYR A 33 -3.44 18.06 3.55
C TYR A 33 -3.58 17.82 2.03
N LYS A 34 -4.23 18.73 1.30
CA LYS A 34 -4.34 18.68 -0.16
C LYS A 34 -2.98 18.85 -0.83
N LYS A 35 -2.17 19.81 -0.35
CA LYS A 35 -0.80 20.02 -0.86
C LYS A 35 0.15 18.87 -0.51
N ASN A 36 -0.03 18.18 0.64
CA ASN A 36 0.66 16.93 0.99
C ASN A 36 0.11 15.72 0.24
N ALA A 37 -1.18 15.70 -0.09
CA ALA A 37 -1.78 14.69 -0.96
C ALA A 37 -1.31 14.85 -2.41
N ASP A 38 -1.19 16.10 -2.89
CA ASP A 38 -0.68 16.41 -4.23
C ASP A 38 0.87 16.23 -4.30
N ASN A 39 1.58 16.27 -3.17
CA ASN A 39 3.03 16.07 -3.08
C ASN A 39 3.43 14.68 -2.58
N LYS A 40 2.47 13.84 -2.16
CA LYS A 40 2.70 12.41 -2.14
C LYS A 40 2.74 12.01 -3.61
N ASN A 41 3.96 11.79 -4.12
CA ASN A 41 4.15 10.93 -5.28
C ASN A 41 3.52 9.58 -4.91
N SER A 42 2.19 9.52 -5.09
CA SER A 42 1.50 8.25 -5.16
C SER A 42 2.25 7.47 -6.22
N VAL A 43 2.75 6.31 -5.89
CA VAL A 43 3.03 5.28 -6.90
C VAL A 43 1.80 5.33 -7.79
N GLU A 44 1.93 5.92 -9.01
CA GLU A 44 0.84 5.88 -9.97
C GLU A 44 0.68 4.42 -10.37
N VAL A 45 -0.14 3.72 -9.57
CA VAL A 45 -0.71 2.47 -10.01
C VAL A 45 -1.64 2.88 -11.12
N LEU A 46 -1.17 2.98 -12.35
CA LEU A 46 -1.95 2.94 -13.57
C LEU A 46 -1.27 3.59 -14.77
N GLU A 47 -0.94 2.75 -15.65
CA GLU A 47 -1.19 2.90 -17.08
C GLU A 47 -1.09 1.55 -17.80
N ASP A 48 -0.68 0.49 -17.08
CA ASP A 48 -0.57 -0.83 -17.64
C ASP A 48 -1.72 -1.73 -17.17
N LEU A 49 -2.77 -1.79 -17.99
CA LEU A 49 -3.92 -2.66 -17.79
C LEU A 49 -3.73 -4.05 -18.41
N SER A 50 -2.51 -4.42 -18.81
CA SER A 50 -2.23 -5.70 -19.51
C SER A 50 -2.65 -6.94 -18.72
N LYS A 51 -2.67 -6.84 -17.39
CA LYS A 51 -3.12 -7.92 -16.50
C LYS A 51 -4.63 -7.88 -16.18
N ILE A 52 -5.32 -6.84 -16.59
CA ILE A 52 -6.77 -6.68 -16.40
C ILE A 52 -7.45 -7.14 -17.71
N PRO A 53 -8.33 -8.15 -17.68
CA PRO A 53 -8.97 -8.63 -18.90
C PRO A 53 -9.91 -7.60 -19.51
N ASN A 54 -10.08 -7.63 -20.82
CA ASN A 54 -10.96 -6.72 -21.56
C ASN A 54 -12.42 -6.75 -21.06
N SER A 55 -12.87 -7.91 -20.54
CA SER A 55 -14.16 -8.10 -19.89
C SER A 55 -14.38 -7.19 -18.69
N VAL A 56 -13.30 -6.80 -17.99
CA VAL A 56 -13.32 -5.82 -16.90
C VAL A 56 -13.06 -4.41 -17.43
N GLN A 57 -12.08 -4.25 -18.33
CA GLN A 57 -11.68 -2.93 -18.83
C GLN A 57 -12.84 -2.17 -19.51
N LYS A 58 -13.72 -2.87 -20.23
CA LYS A 58 -14.89 -2.25 -20.89
C LYS A 58 -15.83 -1.50 -19.93
N HIS A 59 -15.77 -1.83 -18.62
CA HIS A 59 -16.58 -1.21 -17.57
C HIS A 59 -15.91 -0.01 -16.88
N ILE A 60 -14.69 0.37 -17.25
CA ILE A 60 -13.96 1.50 -16.64
C ILE A 60 -14.81 2.80 -16.62
N PRO A 61 -15.50 3.20 -17.70
CA PRO A 61 -16.33 4.42 -17.66
C PRO A 61 -17.44 4.35 -16.59
N THR A 62 -18.10 3.22 -16.46
CA THR A 62 -19.16 3.01 -15.46
C THR A 62 -18.57 2.97 -14.03
N ILE A 63 -17.44 2.30 -13.84
CA ILE A 63 -16.73 2.27 -12.55
C ILE A 63 -16.34 3.69 -12.13
N LYS A 64 -15.72 4.48 -13.02
CA LYS A 64 -15.36 5.88 -12.74
C LYS A 64 -16.57 6.76 -12.42
N LYS A 65 -17.71 6.58 -13.13
CA LYS A 65 -18.96 7.26 -12.83
C LYS A 65 -19.37 7.06 -11.36
N TYR A 66 -19.40 5.81 -10.90
CA TYR A 66 -19.81 5.48 -9.54
C TYR A 66 -18.73 5.77 -8.49
N MET A 67 -17.44 5.68 -8.84
CA MET A 67 -16.37 6.20 -7.97
C MET A 67 -16.56 7.69 -7.68
N ALA A 68 -16.85 8.50 -8.71
CA ALA A 68 -17.11 9.94 -8.54
C ALA A 68 -18.38 10.17 -7.70
N GLN A 69 -19.48 9.45 -7.96
CA GLN A 69 -20.75 9.54 -7.22
C GLN A 69 -20.54 9.27 -5.72
N TYR A 70 -19.76 8.23 -5.38
CA TYR A 70 -19.48 7.83 -4.00
C TYR A 70 -18.21 8.47 -3.42
N LYS A 71 -17.62 9.45 -4.11
CA LYS A 71 -16.42 10.19 -3.66
C LYS A 71 -15.26 9.28 -3.31
N ILE A 72 -15.04 8.25 -4.13
CA ILE A 72 -13.88 7.38 -4.06
C ILE A 72 -12.78 7.98 -4.93
N PRO A 73 -11.58 8.31 -4.38
CA PRO A 73 -10.49 8.88 -5.16
C PRO A 73 -10.08 8.00 -6.34
N GLU A 74 -9.81 8.63 -7.49
CA GLU A 74 -9.49 7.92 -8.73
C GLU A 74 -8.22 7.08 -8.64
N MET A 75 -7.32 7.41 -7.73
CA MET A 75 -6.11 6.62 -7.43
C MET A 75 -6.41 5.16 -7.00
N TYR A 76 -7.64 4.85 -6.56
CA TYR A 76 -8.02 3.47 -6.22
C TYR A 76 -8.58 2.67 -7.39
N LEU A 77 -8.74 3.27 -8.58
CA LEU A 77 -9.26 2.59 -9.76
C LEU A 77 -8.50 1.29 -10.09
N PRO A 78 -7.15 1.21 -10.03
CA PRO A 78 -6.44 -0.04 -10.29
C PRO A 78 -6.81 -1.17 -9.36
N TYR A 79 -6.90 -0.87 -8.08
CA TYR A 79 -7.29 -1.85 -7.06
C TYR A 79 -8.72 -2.35 -7.27
N ILE A 80 -9.61 -1.46 -7.68
CA ILE A 80 -11.01 -1.78 -8.01
C ILE A 80 -11.07 -2.67 -9.26
N LEU A 81 -10.27 -2.39 -10.29
CA LEU A 81 -10.20 -3.23 -11.49
C LEU A 81 -9.59 -4.60 -11.19
N ALA A 82 -8.53 -4.64 -10.38
CA ALA A 82 -7.90 -5.88 -9.94
C ALA A 82 -8.87 -6.71 -9.08
N GLN A 83 -9.68 -6.05 -8.25
CA GLN A 83 -10.73 -6.70 -7.46
C GLN A 83 -11.81 -7.31 -8.37
N ALA A 84 -12.37 -6.57 -9.33
CA ALA A 84 -13.34 -7.11 -10.27
C ALA A 84 -12.76 -8.31 -11.06
N THR A 85 -11.45 -8.26 -11.37
CA THR A 85 -10.76 -9.37 -12.02
C THR A 85 -10.67 -10.58 -11.09
N GLN A 86 -10.33 -10.38 -9.82
CA GLN A 86 -10.25 -11.44 -8.80
C GLN A 86 -11.62 -12.07 -8.53
N GLU A 87 -12.68 -11.26 -8.42
CA GLU A 87 -14.02 -11.73 -8.08
C GLU A 87 -14.64 -12.60 -9.18
N SER A 88 -14.49 -12.19 -10.46
CA SER A 88 -15.21 -12.86 -11.54
C SER A 88 -14.51 -12.88 -12.89
N SER A 89 -13.32 -12.26 -13.02
CA SER A 89 -12.70 -11.95 -14.31
C SER A 89 -13.62 -11.18 -15.27
N GLY A 90 -14.57 -10.42 -14.71
CA GLY A 90 -15.56 -9.64 -15.45
C GLY A 90 -16.74 -10.46 -15.96
N THR A 91 -17.04 -11.60 -15.35
CA THR A 91 -18.25 -12.40 -15.67
C THR A 91 -19.50 -11.67 -15.25
N GLU A 92 -20.33 -11.30 -16.23
CA GLU A 92 -21.57 -10.60 -16.02
C GLU A 92 -22.72 -11.53 -15.53
N PRO A 93 -23.75 -10.99 -14.86
CA PRO A 93 -23.93 -9.57 -14.52
C PRO A 93 -23.22 -9.09 -13.26
N ASP A 94 -22.75 -10.00 -12.38
CA ASP A 94 -22.22 -9.66 -11.06
C ASP A 94 -20.70 -9.69 -11.02
N ILE A 95 -20.07 -8.69 -11.69
CA ILE A 95 -18.60 -8.63 -11.84
C ILE A 95 -17.84 -8.41 -10.53
N PHE A 96 -18.52 -7.93 -9.46
CA PHE A 96 -17.94 -7.72 -8.14
C PHE A 96 -18.42 -8.71 -7.08
N GLN A 97 -19.18 -9.75 -7.49
CA GLN A 97 -19.78 -10.77 -6.61
C GLN A 97 -20.55 -10.15 -5.43
N THR A 98 -21.35 -9.13 -5.73
CA THR A 98 -22.05 -8.30 -4.73
C THR A 98 -23.41 -8.86 -4.30
N SER A 99 -23.89 -9.92 -4.93
CA SER A 99 -25.20 -10.52 -4.63
C SER A 99 -25.39 -10.83 -3.17
N GLU A 100 -24.41 -11.49 -2.52
CA GLU A 100 -24.51 -11.88 -1.11
C GLU A 100 -24.65 -10.66 -0.19
N SER A 101 -23.82 -9.63 -0.39
CA SER A 101 -23.83 -8.44 0.47
C SER A 101 -25.09 -7.59 0.28
N LYS A 102 -25.64 -7.54 -0.94
CA LYS A 102 -26.83 -6.75 -1.26
C LYS A 102 -28.12 -7.44 -0.87
N TYR A 103 -28.19 -8.77 -1.01
CA TYR A 103 -29.41 -9.55 -0.89
C TYR A 103 -29.40 -10.54 0.29
N ASN A 104 -28.73 -10.17 1.40
CA ASN A 104 -28.71 -10.92 2.66
C ASN A 104 -28.30 -12.39 2.47
N GLY A 105 -27.17 -12.64 1.83
CA GLY A 105 -26.61 -13.98 1.60
C GLY A 105 -27.19 -14.72 0.39
N ARG A 106 -28.03 -14.07 -0.45
CA ARG A 106 -28.59 -14.70 -1.65
C ARG A 106 -27.69 -14.44 -2.86
N MET A 107 -27.15 -15.51 -3.43
CA MET A 107 -26.34 -15.45 -4.64
C MET A 107 -27.18 -15.26 -5.92
N GLY A 108 -26.59 -14.76 -6.99
CA GLY A 108 -27.20 -14.66 -8.33
C GLY A 108 -28.38 -13.69 -8.45
N MET A 109 -28.52 -12.78 -7.50
CA MET A 109 -29.66 -11.83 -7.47
C MET A 109 -29.41 -10.54 -8.23
N ILE A 110 -28.17 -10.23 -8.58
CA ILE A 110 -27.80 -9.05 -9.38
C ILE A 110 -28.36 -9.20 -10.80
N LYS A 111 -29.02 -8.16 -11.30
CA LYS A 111 -29.72 -8.16 -12.58
C LYS A 111 -28.97 -7.47 -13.70
N SER A 112 -28.01 -6.61 -13.36
CA SER A 112 -27.20 -5.91 -14.36
C SER A 112 -25.79 -5.65 -13.84
N THR A 113 -24.85 -5.52 -14.75
CA THR A 113 -23.46 -5.18 -14.41
C THR A 113 -23.35 -3.79 -13.79
N GLU A 114 -24.19 -2.85 -14.21
CA GLU A 114 -24.26 -1.52 -13.60
C GLU A 114 -24.69 -1.60 -12.13
N GLU A 115 -25.65 -2.45 -11.80
CA GLU A 115 -26.09 -2.71 -10.41
C GLU A 115 -24.96 -3.28 -9.55
N SER A 116 -24.18 -4.23 -10.09
CA SER A 116 -22.99 -4.79 -9.41
C SER A 116 -21.95 -3.71 -9.12
N ILE A 117 -21.63 -2.89 -10.13
CA ILE A 117 -20.63 -1.81 -10.01
C ILE A 117 -21.12 -0.76 -8.98
N GLU A 118 -22.35 -0.31 -9.09
CA GLU A 118 -22.89 0.69 -8.15
C GLU A 118 -22.82 0.19 -6.71
N HIS A 119 -23.28 -1.05 -6.47
CA HIS A 119 -23.25 -1.63 -5.14
C HIS A 119 -21.84 -1.81 -4.61
N ALA A 120 -20.89 -2.25 -5.45
CA ALA A 120 -19.48 -2.37 -5.07
C ALA A 120 -18.88 -1.01 -4.66
N MET A 121 -19.13 0.05 -5.43
CA MET A 121 -18.61 1.40 -5.10
C MET A 121 -19.26 1.95 -3.83
N LYS A 122 -20.57 1.73 -3.64
CA LYS A 122 -21.25 2.06 -2.39
C LYS A 122 -20.59 1.34 -1.21
N ARG A 123 -20.31 0.05 -1.36
CA ARG A 123 -19.65 -0.76 -0.32
C ARG A 123 -18.24 -0.27 0.00
N TRP A 124 -17.45 0.09 -1.02
CA TRP A 124 -16.13 0.72 -0.82
C TRP A 124 -16.24 1.99 0.03
N ARG A 125 -17.23 2.86 -0.30
CA ARG A 125 -17.43 4.10 0.46
C ARG A 125 -17.81 3.82 1.92
N GLU A 126 -18.75 2.91 2.15
CA GLU A 126 -19.17 2.51 3.49
C GLU A 126 -17.98 1.98 4.33
N ILE A 127 -17.12 1.15 3.75
CA ILE A 127 -15.93 0.62 4.43
C ILE A 127 -14.96 1.76 4.78
N ILE A 128 -14.67 2.67 3.85
CA ILE A 128 -13.79 3.81 4.08
C ILE A 128 -14.35 4.71 5.21
N ASP A 129 -15.65 4.96 5.22
CA ASP A 129 -16.28 5.78 6.26
C ASP A 129 -16.26 5.09 7.63
N GLU A 130 -16.48 3.77 7.70
CA GLU A 130 -16.37 3.01 8.93
C GLU A 130 -14.94 2.93 9.46
N ILE A 131 -13.92 2.80 8.60
CA ILE A 131 -12.50 2.87 8.99
C ILE A 131 -12.22 4.23 9.65
N LYS A 132 -12.65 5.32 9.02
CA LYS A 132 -12.49 6.69 9.54
C LYS A 132 -13.24 6.89 10.86
N LYS A 133 -14.51 6.47 10.93
CA LYS A 133 -15.37 6.60 12.11
C LYS A 133 -14.80 5.86 13.32
N ARG A 134 -14.17 4.72 13.10
CA ARG A 134 -13.55 3.89 14.15
C ARG A 134 -12.12 4.30 14.49
N ASP A 135 -11.58 5.31 13.80
CA ASP A 135 -10.19 5.74 13.96
C ASP A 135 -9.22 4.55 13.82
N ILE A 136 -9.35 3.80 12.72
CA ILE A 136 -8.44 2.72 12.33
C ILE A 136 -7.44 3.27 11.33
N GLU A 137 -6.18 2.84 11.40
CA GLU A 137 -5.16 3.21 10.42
C GLU A 137 -5.61 2.77 9.02
N PHE A 138 -5.75 3.74 8.12
CA PHE A 138 -6.25 3.49 6.78
C PHE A 138 -5.18 2.84 5.90
N SER A 139 -5.57 1.77 5.21
CA SER A 139 -4.85 1.24 4.05
C SER A 139 -5.85 0.68 3.02
N VAL A 140 -5.43 0.58 1.76
CA VAL A 140 -6.26 -0.01 0.71
C VAL A 140 -6.48 -1.51 0.96
N GLU A 141 -5.48 -2.18 1.52
CA GLU A 141 -5.56 -3.59 1.91
C GLU A 141 -6.64 -3.81 2.96
N LEU A 142 -6.78 -2.89 3.92
CA LEU A 142 -7.85 -2.95 4.91
C LEU A 142 -9.23 -2.84 4.25
N VAL A 143 -9.39 -1.96 3.26
CA VAL A 143 -10.64 -1.84 2.50
C VAL A 143 -10.95 -3.14 1.76
N LEU A 144 -9.98 -3.65 1.01
CA LEU A 144 -10.11 -4.87 0.22
C LEU A 144 -10.39 -6.09 1.11
N GLN A 145 -9.62 -6.30 2.17
CA GLN A 145 -9.83 -7.43 3.06
C GLN A 145 -11.17 -7.34 3.81
N THR A 146 -11.60 -6.12 4.16
CA THR A 146 -12.93 -5.89 4.75
C THR A 146 -14.06 -6.17 3.76
N TYR A 147 -13.84 -5.90 2.48
CA TYR A 147 -14.79 -6.28 1.43
C TYR A 147 -15.00 -7.79 1.41
N ASN A 148 -13.91 -8.56 1.44
CA ASN A 148 -13.94 -10.03 1.45
C ASN A 148 -14.52 -10.61 2.75
N TYR A 149 -14.12 -10.09 3.91
CA TYR A 149 -14.50 -10.64 5.22
C TYR A 149 -15.79 -10.07 5.81
N GLY A 150 -16.29 -8.97 5.27
CA GLY A 150 -17.40 -8.24 5.86
C GLY A 150 -16.98 -7.28 6.98
N SER A 151 -17.93 -6.43 7.41
CA SER A 151 -17.67 -5.30 8.34
C SER A 151 -17.20 -5.72 9.74
N GLY A 152 -17.46 -6.98 10.14
CA GLY A 152 -16.98 -7.53 11.41
C GLY A 152 -15.45 -7.49 11.54
N TYR A 153 -14.75 -7.57 10.42
CA TYR A 153 -13.31 -7.50 10.39
C TYR A 153 -12.76 -6.16 10.91
N LEU A 154 -13.45 -5.04 10.67
CA LEU A 154 -13.02 -3.74 11.20
C LEU A 154 -13.03 -3.70 12.74
N SER A 155 -14.02 -4.35 13.39
CA SER A 155 -14.04 -4.47 14.84
C SER A 155 -12.88 -5.32 15.36
N TRP A 156 -12.54 -6.37 14.64
CA TRP A 156 -11.37 -7.19 14.95
C TRP A 156 -10.09 -6.39 14.85
N VAL A 157 -9.84 -5.70 13.72
CA VAL A 157 -8.64 -4.90 13.47
C VAL A 157 -8.48 -3.81 14.53
N LYS A 158 -9.58 -3.12 14.92
CA LYS A 158 -9.53 -2.10 15.98
C LYS A 158 -8.94 -2.63 17.29
N ASN A 159 -9.26 -3.88 17.63
CA ASN A 159 -8.82 -4.51 18.86
C ASN A 159 -7.51 -5.32 18.72
N HIS A 160 -6.94 -5.44 17.50
CA HIS A 160 -5.77 -6.25 17.21
C HIS A 160 -4.71 -5.45 16.42
N GLY A 161 -4.28 -4.33 16.97
CA GLY A 161 -3.19 -3.51 16.42
C GLY A 161 -3.62 -2.31 15.59
N ASN A 162 -4.93 -2.08 15.42
CA ASN A 162 -5.52 -0.88 14.79
C ASN A 162 -5.09 -0.63 13.33
N LYS A 163 -4.58 -1.65 12.64
CA LYS A 163 -4.16 -1.61 11.23
C LYS A 163 -4.30 -2.98 10.57
N TYR A 164 -4.35 -2.99 9.25
CA TYR A 164 -4.25 -4.24 8.49
C TYR A 164 -2.87 -4.87 8.67
N THR A 165 -2.85 -6.16 8.93
CA THR A 165 -1.68 -7.04 8.73
C THR A 165 -2.17 -8.40 8.23
N LYS A 166 -1.31 -9.12 7.51
CA LYS A 166 -1.64 -10.48 7.05
C LYS A 166 -1.94 -11.41 8.22
N GLU A 167 -1.17 -11.27 9.32
CA GLU A 167 -1.32 -12.07 10.53
C GLU A 167 -2.69 -11.82 11.18
N ASN A 168 -3.15 -10.57 11.25
CA ASN A 168 -4.47 -10.29 11.82
C ASN A 168 -5.60 -10.76 10.90
N ALA A 169 -5.41 -10.74 9.57
CA ALA A 169 -6.38 -11.29 8.62
C ALA A 169 -6.51 -12.83 8.78
N VAL A 170 -5.38 -13.53 8.86
CA VAL A 170 -5.37 -14.99 9.12
C VAL A 170 -6.01 -15.30 10.48
N SER A 171 -5.63 -14.55 11.52
CA SER A 171 -6.17 -14.75 12.87
C SER A 171 -7.68 -14.52 12.94
N PHE A 172 -8.19 -13.52 12.20
CA PHE A 172 -9.64 -13.31 12.08
C PHE A 172 -10.34 -14.49 11.40
N SER A 173 -9.81 -14.98 10.29
CA SER A 173 -10.34 -16.16 9.61
C SER A 173 -10.44 -17.38 10.55
N LEU A 174 -9.37 -17.65 11.30
CA LEU A 174 -9.34 -18.72 12.29
C LEU A 174 -10.33 -18.51 13.46
N HIS A 175 -10.50 -17.26 13.89
CA HIS A 175 -11.50 -16.90 14.91
C HIS A 175 -12.92 -17.16 14.40
N MET A 176 -13.22 -16.75 13.17
CA MET A 176 -14.53 -16.95 12.56
C MET A 176 -14.88 -18.45 12.41
N LEU A 177 -13.92 -19.29 12.06
CA LEU A 177 -14.12 -20.75 11.99
C LEU A 177 -14.53 -21.36 13.35
N LYS A 178 -14.03 -20.79 14.46
CA LYS A 178 -14.39 -21.28 15.81
C LYS A 178 -15.81 -20.91 16.22
N ILE A 179 -16.32 -19.76 15.74
CA ILE A 179 -17.64 -19.26 16.14
C ILE A 179 -18.77 -19.65 15.17
N LEU A 180 -18.45 -19.90 13.90
CA LEU A 180 -19.42 -20.30 12.88
C LEU A 180 -19.59 -21.82 12.87
N LYS A 181 -20.51 -22.32 13.69
CA LYS A 181 -20.86 -23.75 13.70
C LYS A 181 -21.46 -24.16 12.34
N GLY A 182 -20.92 -25.23 11.75
CA GLY A 182 -21.42 -25.76 10.47
C GLY A 182 -20.89 -25.08 9.22
N TRP A 183 -19.84 -24.25 9.35
CA TRP A 183 -19.14 -23.69 8.19
C TRP A 183 -18.49 -24.81 7.37
N ALA A 184 -18.79 -24.84 6.06
CA ALA A 184 -18.42 -25.96 5.18
C ALA A 184 -16.96 -25.96 4.72
N TYR A 185 -16.21 -24.87 4.97
CA TYR A 185 -14.86 -24.69 4.46
C TYR A 185 -13.83 -24.62 5.60
N ASN A 186 -12.56 -24.94 5.27
CA ASN A 186 -11.44 -24.90 6.23
C ASN A 186 -10.88 -23.49 6.48
N VAL A 187 -11.41 -22.46 5.81
CA VAL A 187 -11.05 -21.06 5.96
C VAL A 187 -12.33 -20.21 5.90
N TYR A 188 -12.33 -19.08 6.59
CA TYR A 188 -13.37 -18.08 6.48
C TYR A 188 -12.88 -16.96 5.54
N GLY A 189 -13.55 -16.76 4.41
CA GLY A 189 -13.13 -15.87 3.35
C GLY A 189 -11.77 -16.27 2.75
N ASP A 190 -11.13 -15.35 2.06
CA ASP A 190 -9.82 -15.57 1.44
C ASP A 190 -8.71 -14.89 2.25
N THR A 191 -7.90 -15.69 2.96
CA THR A 191 -6.75 -15.21 3.75
C THR A 191 -5.61 -14.66 2.90
N LYS A 192 -5.63 -14.92 1.58
CA LYS A 192 -4.66 -14.45 0.59
C LYS A 192 -5.27 -13.44 -0.38
N TYR A 193 -6.40 -12.84 -0.02
CA TYR A 193 -7.15 -11.97 -0.92
C TYR A 193 -6.33 -10.81 -1.47
N ILE A 194 -5.51 -10.19 -0.62
CA ILE A 194 -4.62 -9.09 -1.03
C ILE A 194 -3.58 -9.59 -2.04
N GLU A 195 -2.93 -10.72 -1.79
CA GLU A 195 -1.98 -11.33 -2.72
C GLU A 195 -2.65 -11.65 -4.08
N HIS A 196 -3.88 -12.16 -4.04
CA HIS A 196 -4.63 -12.49 -5.25
C HIS A 196 -5.02 -11.25 -6.05
N ILE A 197 -5.33 -10.12 -5.41
CA ILE A 197 -5.60 -8.85 -6.08
C ILE A 197 -4.31 -8.24 -6.64
N TYR A 198 -3.24 -8.21 -5.84
CA TYR A 198 -1.98 -7.56 -6.20
C TYR A 198 -1.32 -8.19 -7.45
N ARG A 199 -1.57 -9.46 -7.74
CA ARG A 199 -1.05 -10.11 -8.97
C ARG A 199 -1.59 -9.49 -10.27
N TYR A 200 -2.73 -8.80 -10.21
CA TYR A 200 -3.33 -8.09 -11.35
C TYR A 200 -2.87 -6.63 -11.45
N LEU A 201 -2.19 -6.11 -10.43
CA LEU A 201 -1.64 -4.77 -10.47
C LEU A 201 -0.34 -4.78 -11.28
N SER A 202 -0.23 -3.82 -12.17
CA SER A 202 1.02 -3.49 -12.84
C SER A 202 1.50 -2.17 -12.25
N PHE A 203 2.56 -2.23 -11.46
CA PHE A 203 3.20 -1.04 -10.93
C PHE A 203 4.10 -0.46 -12.02
N LYS A 204 3.59 0.45 -12.85
CA LYS A 204 4.46 1.32 -13.63
C LYS A 204 5.08 2.32 -12.67
N ASN A 205 6.29 2.03 -12.30
CA ASN A 205 7.12 3.06 -11.71
C ASN A 205 7.40 4.08 -12.79
N LYS A 206 7.04 5.35 -12.56
CA LYS A 206 7.81 6.44 -13.16
C LYS A 206 9.22 6.25 -12.65
N THR A 207 10.05 5.52 -13.38
CA THR A 207 11.48 5.64 -13.26
C THR A 207 11.75 7.14 -13.32
N PRO A 208 12.29 7.75 -12.24
CA PRO A 208 12.64 9.15 -12.29
C PRO A 208 13.48 9.32 -13.55
N ASN A 209 13.12 10.22 -14.41
CA ASN A 209 13.60 10.49 -15.76
C ASN A 209 14.86 9.69 -16.15
N SER A 210 14.72 8.59 -16.90
CA SER A 210 15.80 7.61 -17.15
C SER A 210 17.03 8.22 -17.82
N SER A 211 16.92 9.44 -18.34
CA SER A 211 18.03 10.22 -18.88
C SER A 211 19.02 10.73 -17.82
N LEU A 212 18.65 10.69 -16.52
CA LEU A 212 19.48 11.15 -15.41
C LEU A 212 20.26 10.02 -14.72
N TYR A 213 20.01 8.75 -15.08
CA TYR A 213 20.70 7.62 -14.48
C TYR A 213 21.93 7.18 -15.28
N SER A 214 22.99 6.80 -14.56
CA SER A 214 24.10 6.07 -15.17
C SER A 214 23.60 4.72 -15.74
N SER A 215 24.36 4.16 -16.69
CA SER A 215 24.01 2.86 -17.30
C SER A 215 23.83 1.74 -16.26
N ASP A 216 24.61 1.76 -15.17
CA ASP A 216 24.57 0.75 -14.12
C ASP A 216 23.31 0.91 -13.26
N VAL A 217 22.93 2.13 -12.90
CA VAL A 217 21.66 2.38 -12.18
C VAL A 217 20.46 1.92 -13.00
N LYS A 218 20.48 2.17 -14.30
CA LYS A 218 19.43 1.71 -15.20
C LYS A 218 19.33 0.17 -15.21
N LYS A 219 20.45 -0.55 -15.30
CA LYS A 219 20.47 -2.02 -15.20
C LYS A 219 19.88 -2.51 -13.88
N LEU A 220 20.26 -1.87 -12.74
CA LEU A 220 19.73 -2.22 -11.42
C LEU A 220 18.21 -2.07 -11.38
N ILE A 221 17.68 -0.96 -11.88
CA ILE A 221 16.23 -0.69 -11.92
C ILE A 221 15.51 -1.66 -12.85
N ASP A 222 16.01 -1.88 -14.06
CA ASP A 222 15.40 -2.76 -15.05
C ASP A 222 15.33 -4.22 -14.54
N GLU A 223 16.37 -4.70 -13.86
CA GLU A 223 16.36 -6.04 -13.27
C GLU A 223 15.45 -6.12 -12.04
N SER A 224 15.44 -5.07 -11.19
CA SER A 224 14.53 -4.99 -10.03
C SER A 224 13.06 -5.02 -10.46
N ASN A 225 12.73 -4.36 -11.57
CA ASN A 225 11.37 -4.33 -12.12
C ASN A 225 10.85 -5.73 -12.50
N LYS A 226 11.73 -6.64 -12.91
CA LYS A 226 11.35 -8.04 -13.20
C LYS A 226 11.00 -8.83 -11.94
N CYS A 227 11.44 -8.35 -10.77
CA CYS A 227 11.21 -8.98 -9.48
C CYS A 227 10.04 -8.37 -8.69
N LEU A 228 9.40 -7.31 -9.21
CA LEU A 228 8.30 -6.63 -8.50
C LEU A 228 7.18 -7.60 -8.10
N GLY A 229 6.73 -7.47 -6.85
CA GLY A 229 5.71 -8.34 -6.28
C GLY A 229 6.22 -9.72 -5.83
N ALA A 230 7.50 -10.03 -6.02
CA ALA A 230 8.06 -11.27 -5.48
C ALA A 230 7.97 -11.26 -3.94
N PRO A 231 7.38 -12.29 -3.31
CA PRO A 231 7.09 -12.29 -1.89
C PRO A 231 8.35 -12.27 -1.02
N TYR A 232 8.22 -11.65 0.16
CA TYR A 232 9.25 -11.68 1.18
C TYR A 232 9.29 -13.05 1.88
N VAL A 233 10.48 -13.66 1.90
CA VAL A 233 10.77 -14.90 2.65
C VAL A 233 12.04 -14.70 3.45
N PHE A 234 11.93 -14.64 4.77
CA PHE A 234 13.09 -14.47 5.66
C PHE A 234 14.14 -15.56 5.43
N GLY A 235 15.38 -15.16 5.23
CA GLY A 235 16.49 -16.08 4.96
C GLY A 235 16.53 -16.64 3.53
N ALA A 236 15.76 -16.07 2.59
CA ALA A 236 15.77 -16.49 1.18
C ALA A 236 17.20 -16.51 0.60
N GLN A 237 17.49 -17.51 -0.21
CA GLN A 237 18.77 -17.70 -0.89
C GLN A 237 18.65 -17.34 -2.39
N TYR A 238 19.77 -17.13 -3.07
CA TYR A 238 19.76 -16.74 -4.49
C TYR A 238 19.11 -17.76 -5.43
N HIS A 239 19.05 -19.03 -5.06
CA HIS A 239 18.35 -20.04 -5.85
C HIS A 239 16.80 -19.91 -5.77
N HIS A 240 16.28 -19.12 -4.85
CA HIS A 240 14.86 -18.77 -4.81
C HIS A 240 14.50 -17.63 -5.78
N ALA A 241 15.51 -16.89 -6.26
CA ALA A 241 15.28 -15.79 -7.20
C ALA A 241 14.80 -16.32 -8.58
N PRO A 242 13.94 -15.61 -9.30
CA PRO A 242 13.33 -14.32 -8.95
C PRO A 242 11.99 -14.44 -8.19
N TYR A 243 11.67 -15.60 -7.64
CA TYR A 243 10.35 -15.93 -7.11
C TYR A 243 10.11 -15.51 -5.66
N SER A 244 11.18 -15.36 -4.87
CA SER A 244 11.08 -14.84 -3.50
C SER A 244 12.43 -14.32 -3.00
N PHE A 245 12.38 -13.36 -2.05
CA PHE A 245 13.57 -12.71 -1.48
C PHE A 245 13.37 -12.35 -0.02
N ASP A 246 14.47 -12.24 0.74
CA ASP A 246 14.56 -11.29 1.84
C ASP A 246 15.24 -9.98 1.38
N CYS A 247 15.29 -8.97 2.25
CA CYS A 247 15.80 -7.65 1.88
C CYS A 247 17.24 -7.69 1.34
N SER A 248 18.12 -8.46 1.96
CA SER A 248 19.53 -8.57 1.60
C SER A 248 19.75 -9.49 0.39
N SER A 249 19.00 -10.58 0.30
CA SER A 249 19.08 -11.46 -0.88
C SER A 249 18.59 -10.75 -2.15
N PHE A 250 17.57 -9.90 -2.05
CA PHE A 250 17.11 -9.08 -3.16
C PHE A 250 18.22 -8.15 -3.66
N VAL A 251 18.76 -7.31 -2.78
CA VAL A 251 19.79 -6.35 -3.15
C VAL A 251 21.03 -7.05 -3.73
N GLY A 252 21.54 -8.08 -3.04
CA GLY A 252 22.71 -8.81 -3.50
C GLY A 252 22.48 -9.53 -4.84
N TYR A 253 21.29 -10.12 -5.04
CA TYR A 253 20.91 -10.72 -6.31
C TYR A 253 20.90 -9.70 -7.45
N ILE A 254 20.26 -8.54 -7.27
CA ILE A 254 20.16 -7.50 -8.30
C ILE A 254 21.56 -7.00 -8.71
N TYR A 255 22.42 -6.69 -7.75
CA TYR A 255 23.80 -6.25 -8.07
C TYR A 255 24.59 -7.33 -8.81
N THR A 256 24.50 -8.58 -8.37
CA THR A 256 25.21 -9.71 -8.99
C THR A 256 24.65 -10.02 -10.38
N LYS A 257 23.34 -10.08 -10.54
CA LYS A 257 22.66 -10.40 -11.80
C LYS A 257 22.91 -9.37 -12.89
N THR A 258 23.01 -8.10 -12.52
CA THR A 258 23.30 -7.00 -13.45
C THR A 258 24.77 -6.85 -13.80
N GLY A 259 25.66 -7.55 -13.08
CA GLY A 259 27.10 -7.43 -13.24
C GLY A 259 27.70 -6.13 -12.68
N VAL A 260 26.89 -5.31 -11.99
CA VAL A 260 27.35 -4.06 -11.39
C VAL A 260 28.33 -4.36 -10.25
N LYS A 261 28.01 -5.37 -9.42
CA LYS A 261 28.91 -5.88 -8.39
C LYS A 261 28.55 -7.33 -8.07
N ASN A 262 29.55 -8.21 -8.06
CA ASN A 262 29.36 -9.56 -7.52
C ASN A 262 29.25 -9.48 -5.99
N MET A 263 28.07 -9.81 -5.47
CA MET A 263 27.76 -9.84 -4.03
C MET A 263 27.29 -11.25 -3.67
N PRO A 264 28.15 -12.14 -3.17
CA PRO A 264 27.70 -13.41 -2.59
C PRO A 264 26.64 -13.18 -1.51
N ARG A 265 25.80 -14.21 -1.25
CA ARG A 265 24.73 -14.12 -0.27
C ARG A 265 25.27 -13.69 1.10
N ASP A 266 24.76 -12.58 1.61
CA ASP A 266 25.17 -12.01 2.89
C ASP A 266 23.94 -11.37 3.60
N THR A 267 24.10 -11.01 4.88
CA THR A 267 23.09 -10.22 5.61
C THR A 267 23.15 -8.75 5.20
N ALA A 268 22.15 -7.95 5.60
CA ALA A 268 22.17 -6.50 5.37
C ALA A 268 23.41 -5.85 5.99
N TRP A 269 23.80 -6.27 7.21
CA TRP A 269 25.03 -5.86 7.87
C TRP A 269 26.28 -6.32 7.14
N GLY A 270 26.30 -7.57 6.66
CA GLY A 270 27.39 -8.11 5.87
C GLY A 270 27.61 -7.32 4.58
N ILE A 271 26.54 -6.99 3.85
CA ILE A 271 26.60 -6.17 2.63
C ILE A 271 27.19 -4.79 2.94
N TYR A 272 26.74 -4.13 4.00
CA TYR A 272 27.28 -2.83 4.42
C TYR A 272 28.80 -2.90 4.67
N LYS A 273 29.21 -3.84 5.49
CA LYS A 273 30.63 -4.02 5.88
C LYS A 273 31.55 -4.37 4.71
N ASN A 274 31.12 -5.36 3.93
CA ASN A 274 32.00 -6.00 2.97
C ASN A 274 32.01 -5.28 1.63
N TYR A 275 30.86 -4.70 1.21
CA TYR A 275 30.68 -4.18 -0.14
C TYR A 275 30.44 -2.68 -0.22
N CYS A 276 30.24 -1.96 0.89
CA CYS A 276 29.93 -0.54 0.86
C CYS A 276 30.99 0.33 1.54
N LEU A 277 31.07 1.58 1.06
CA LEU A 277 31.71 2.71 1.75
C LEU A 277 30.61 3.58 2.32
N PRO A 278 30.60 3.89 3.64
CA PRO A 278 29.67 4.84 4.21
C PRO A 278 29.74 6.19 3.51
N ILE A 279 28.58 6.79 3.23
CA ILE A 279 28.48 8.14 2.66
C ILE A 279 27.44 8.95 3.41
N SER A 280 27.60 10.29 3.40
CA SER A 280 26.59 11.18 3.99
C SER A 280 25.31 11.18 3.16
N PRO A 281 24.14 11.46 3.77
CA PRO A 281 22.88 11.57 3.05
C PRO A 281 22.93 12.58 1.89
N SER A 282 23.68 13.68 2.03
CA SER A 282 23.85 14.69 0.99
C SER A 282 24.67 14.22 -0.22
N GLN A 283 25.43 13.13 -0.08
CA GLN A 283 26.24 12.55 -1.14
C GLN A 283 25.55 11.36 -1.83
N ALA A 284 24.41 10.92 -1.28
CA ALA A 284 23.70 9.77 -1.81
C ALA A 284 23.14 10.04 -3.21
N VAL A 285 23.42 9.14 -4.13
CA VAL A 285 22.94 9.17 -5.51
C VAL A 285 22.23 7.87 -5.87
N PRO A 286 21.34 7.87 -6.85
CA PRO A 286 20.71 6.63 -7.34
C PRO A 286 21.75 5.55 -7.62
N GLY A 287 21.46 4.32 -7.18
CA GLY A 287 22.38 3.19 -7.22
C GLY A 287 23.22 3.02 -5.95
N ASP A 288 23.18 3.93 -4.98
CA ASP A 288 23.68 3.67 -3.63
C ASP A 288 22.68 2.78 -2.87
N ILE A 289 23.08 2.25 -1.75
CA ILE A 289 22.26 1.40 -0.90
C ILE A 289 21.86 2.19 0.34
N VAL A 290 20.56 2.15 0.70
CA VAL A 290 20.04 2.70 1.95
C VAL A 290 19.86 1.60 2.97
N PHE A 291 20.21 1.89 4.22
CA PHE A 291 20.25 0.95 5.34
C PHE A 291 19.42 1.42 6.52
N PHE A 292 18.81 0.45 7.21
CA PHE A 292 17.96 0.71 8.37
C PHE A 292 18.28 -0.27 9.50
N HIS A 293 18.05 0.17 10.74
CA HIS A 293 18.25 -0.61 11.95
C HIS A 293 16.92 -0.97 12.63
N SER A 294 16.92 -1.98 13.47
CA SER A 294 15.79 -2.33 14.36
C SER A 294 14.44 -2.48 13.67
N THR A 295 14.42 -2.96 12.41
CA THR A 295 13.17 -3.13 11.63
C THR A 295 12.41 -4.41 11.98
N TYR A 296 13.01 -5.32 12.76
CA TYR A 296 12.35 -6.51 13.32
C TYR A 296 12.92 -6.88 14.70
N ILE A 297 12.07 -7.52 15.51
CA ILE A 297 12.42 -7.93 16.87
C ILE A 297 13.44 -9.08 16.84
N GLY A 298 14.46 -9.01 17.71
CA GLY A 298 15.49 -10.04 17.84
C GLY A 298 16.66 -9.89 16.88
N CYS A 299 16.73 -8.84 16.08
CA CYS A 299 17.92 -8.52 15.31
C CYS A 299 19.03 -8.04 16.23
N THR A 300 20.18 -8.74 16.21
CA THR A 300 21.40 -8.37 16.97
C THR A 300 22.38 -7.58 16.13
N ASP A 301 22.23 -7.60 14.80
CA ASP A 301 23.07 -6.83 13.89
C ASP A 301 22.72 -5.33 13.94
N PRO A 302 23.73 -4.43 13.78
CA PRO A 302 23.50 -2.98 13.72
C PRO A 302 22.55 -2.55 12.59
N ILE A 303 22.48 -3.34 11.51
CA ILE A 303 21.62 -3.10 10.34
C ILE A 303 20.73 -4.31 10.16
N SER A 304 19.43 -4.07 10.11
CA SER A 304 18.40 -5.10 9.99
C SER A 304 17.67 -5.09 8.63
N HIS A 305 17.79 -3.98 7.86
CA HIS A 305 17.10 -3.85 6.58
C HIS A 305 17.89 -3.01 5.57
N ILE A 306 17.59 -3.21 4.28
CA ILE A 306 18.38 -2.66 3.17
C ILE A 306 17.49 -2.49 1.92
N GLY A 307 17.75 -1.43 1.14
CA GLY A 307 17.12 -1.17 -0.16
C GLY A 307 18.07 -0.47 -1.14
N ILE A 308 17.79 -0.57 -2.44
CA ILE A 308 18.51 0.16 -3.49
C ILE A 308 17.91 1.57 -3.58
N TYR A 309 18.71 2.58 -3.32
CA TYR A 309 18.29 3.98 -3.44
C TYR A 309 18.17 4.39 -4.91
N ILE A 310 17.08 5.05 -5.27
CA ILE A 310 16.81 5.49 -6.63
C ILE A 310 16.52 6.99 -6.76
N GLY A 311 16.82 7.75 -5.71
CA GLY A 311 16.57 9.21 -5.67
C GLY A 311 15.23 9.57 -5.02
N ASN A 312 15.07 10.85 -4.67
CA ASN A 312 13.84 11.42 -4.11
C ASN A 312 13.27 10.63 -2.92
N ASP A 313 14.13 10.26 -1.97
CA ASP A 313 13.78 9.44 -0.79
C ASP A 313 13.05 8.12 -1.12
N THR A 314 13.33 7.55 -2.28
CA THR A 314 12.72 6.30 -2.75
C THR A 314 13.75 5.19 -2.81
N MET A 315 13.37 4.01 -2.36
CA MET A 315 14.15 2.78 -2.49
C MET A 315 13.35 1.70 -3.21
N ILE A 316 14.07 0.75 -3.82
CA ILE A 316 13.51 -0.55 -4.22
C ILE A 316 14.01 -1.56 -3.18
N HIS A 317 13.09 -2.25 -2.56
CA HIS A 317 13.40 -3.22 -1.51
C HIS A 317 12.33 -4.32 -1.43
N THR A 318 12.46 -5.23 -0.47
CA THR A 318 11.41 -6.15 -0.06
C THR A 318 11.40 -6.28 1.46
N GLY A 319 10.24 -6.18 2.09
CA GLY A 319 10.13 -6.15 3.56
C GLY A 319 8.73 -6.47 4.06
N GLY A 320 8.08 -7.49 3.57
CA GLY A 320 6.69 -7.83 3.85
C GLY A 320 5.82 -7.68 2.61
N GLU A 321 4.53 -7.49 2.77
CA GLU A 321 3.64 -7.19 1.65
C GLU A 321 3.88 -5.77 1.11
N PRO A 322 3.87 -5.57 -0.21
CA PRO A 322 3.55 -6.53 -1.28
C PRO A 322 4.76 -7.35 -1.80
N GLY A 323 5.82 -7.51 -1.03
CA GLY A 323 7.06 -8.13 -1.46
C GLY A 323 8.02 -7.09 -2.06
N VAL A 324 8.69 -7.41 -3.18
CA VAL A 324 9.56 -6.43 -3.85
C VAL A 324 8.74 -5.26 -4.35
N CYS A 325 9.07 -4.06 -3.87
CA CYS A 325 8.34 -2.84 -4.20
C CYS A 325 9.22 -1.60 -4.17
N TYR A 326 8.67 -0.51 -4.70
CA TYR A 326 9.21 0.83 -4.49
C TYR A 326 8.54 1.44 -3.28
N GLU A 327 9.34 2.00 -2.38
CA GLU A 327 8.80 2.66 -1.19
C GLU A 327 9.55 3.95 -0.87
N LYS A 328 8.80 4.95 -0.40
CA LYS A 328 9.33 6.18 0.16
C LYS A 328 9.81 5.94 1.58
N PHE A 329 11.07 6.26 1.87
CA PHE A 329 11.61 6.13 3.22
C PHE A 329 11.65 7.46 4.02
N ASN A 330 11.06 8.54 3.50
CA ASN A 330 10.85 9.78 4.26
C ASN A 330 9.61 9.72 5.18
N THR A 331 9.07 8.54 5.45
CA THR A 331 7.98 8.30 6.37
C THR A 331 8.48 8.28 7.83
N LYS A 332 7.59 8.50 8.80
CA LYS A 332 7.94 8.47 10.22
C LYS A 332 8.60 7.14 10.64
N TYR A 333 8.10 6.02 10.12
CA TYR A 333 8.65 4.70 10.39
C TYR A 333 10.10 4.58 9.89
N TRP A 334 10.33 4.79 8.60
CA TRP A 334 11.67 4.64 8.02
C TRP A 334 12.68 5.65 8.56
N GLN A 335 12.25 6.88 8.87
CA GLN A 335 13.12 7.88 9.49
C GLN A 335 13.54 7.51 10.91
N ALA A 336 12.65 6.86 11.69
CA ALA A 336 12.98 6.35 13.01
C ALA A 336 13.97 5.18 12.98
N HIS A 337 14.07 4.47 11.87
CA HIS A 337 14.95 3.31 11.67
C HIS A 337 16.13 3.59 10.72
N PHE A 338 16.26 4.82 10.24
CA PHE A 338 17.30 5.17 9.28
C PHE A 338 18.71 5.01 9.89
N TYR A 339 19.55 4.18 9.24
CA TYR A 339 20.94 3.99 9.65
C TYR A 339 21.91 4.83 8.82
N GLY A 340 21.70 4.90 7.50
CA GLY A 340 22.57 5.65 6.59
C GLY A 340 22.60 5.11 5.18
N PHE A 341 23.54 5.62 4.40
CA PHE A 341 23.78 5.18 3.03
C PHE A 341 25.15 4.53 2.89
N GLY A 342 25.27 3.63 1.90
CA GLY A 342 26.54 3.04 1.51
C GLY A 342 26.69 3.03 -0.01
N ARG A 343 27.83 3.53 -0.49
CA ARG A 343 28.24 3.42 -1.90
C ARG A 343 28.93 2.11 -2.14
N VAL A 344 28.49 1.36 -3.13
CA VAL A 344 29.09 0.08 -3.48
C VAL A 344 30.53 0.29 -3.96
N LYS A 345 31.49 -0.41 -3.34
CA LYS A 345 32.91 -0.42 -3.72
C LYS A 345 33.04 -0.94 -5.15
N LYS A 346 33.78 -0.24 -6.01
CA LYS A 346 34.12 -0.68 -7.36
C LYS A 346 34.96 -1.95 -7.36
#